data_fb8be887025d758dd59dcc681de8a92e
#
_entry.id   fb8be887025d758dd59dcc681de8a92e
#
_cell.length_a   1.000
_cell.length_b   1.000
_cell.length_c   1.000
_cell.angle_alpha   90.00
_cell.angle_beta   90.00
_cell.angle_gamma   90.00
#
_symmetry.space_group_name_H-M   'P 1'
#
loop_
_entity.id
_entity.type
_entity.pdbx_description
1 polymer ?
#
loop_
_entity_poly.entity_id
_entity_poly.type
_entity_poly.pdbx_seq_one_letter_code
_entity_poly.pdbx_strand_id
1 'polypeptide(L)'
;MKRRGWIILVAVVVAVGAVIAFALNRNGQVQHFTAKVERGDIKDSVEATGTINAVITVQVGSQVSGTVAKLNADFNSRVHKGDVVALIDPALFKGALLQAIADLENAKANLVAAQANLEKAKAGLVQTKADYDRTVGLFRSGIMSQQQLDLAKANYDSANAAVSAAAASVTQGEAQVSQKQAAVEIAQTNLNYTVIRSPIDGTVVARNVDVGQTVAASLQAPTIFTIAQDLSKMWVYAKTDESDVGNIKVGKPVTFKVDAFPKDTFHGMVSQVRMNATTVQSVVTYDTIIEFANPELKLFPGMTAYVTIPVATVENALKLPNTALRYKPPMTADETLATYKKYGIEGGERQIASAGTGVVQASESGKSGTENLPRVPKADTAVVWKLGPDNTLVPVKVSLGITDHAFTEVLAVLKGELKESDALVIRSVVPKNQAPGALRR
;
A
#
# COMPACT_ATOMS: atom_id res chain seq x y z
N MET A 1 -38.88 6.23 -95.47
CA MET A 1 -38.45 5.37 -94.34
C MET A 1 -37.37 5.96 -93.43
N LYS A 2 -36.78 7.16 -93.75
CA LYS A 2 -35.68 7.75 -92.92
C LYS A 2 -36.10 8.53 -91.70
N ARG A 3 -37.34 9.03 -91.54
CA ARG A 3 -37.79 9.83 -90.42
C ARG A 3 -38.15 9.02 -89.14
N ARG A 4 -38.59 7.75 -89.29
CA ARG A 4 -38.91 6.90 -88.12
C ARG A 4 -37.64 6.41 -87.38
N GLY A 5 -36.49 6.22 -88.06
CA GLY A 5 -35.24 5.84 -87.40
C GLY A 5 -34.64 6.93 -86.52
N TRP A 6 -34.83 8.19 -86.90
CA TRP A 6 -34.30 9.31 -86.17
C TRP A 6 -35.08 9.58 -84.86
N ILE A 7 -36.39 9.34 -84.87
CA ILE A 7 -37.25 9.43 -83.64
C ILE A 7 -36.88 8.34 -82.65
N ILE A 8 -36.57 7.13 -83.12
CA ILE A 8 -36.16 6.03 -82.24
C ILE A 8 -34.75 6.33 -81.63
N LEU A 9 -33.87 6.91 -82.40
CA LEU A 9 -32.53 7.28 -81.91
C LEU A 9 -32.58 8.38 -80.87
N VAL A 10 -33.45 9.38 -81.04
CA VAL A 10 -33.64 10.44 -80.03
C VAL A 10 -34.32 9.89 -78.76
N ALA A 11 -35.28 9.00 -78.91
CA ALA A 11 -35.93 8.37 -77.74
C ALA A 11 -34.98 7.48 -76.93
N VAL A 12 -34.05 6.78 -77.62
CA VAL A 12 -32.99 5.98 -76.94
C VAL A 12 -31.99 6.88 -76.24
N VAL A 13 -31.58 8.00 -76.84
CA VAL A 13 -30.64 8.98 -76.21
C VAL A 13 -31.31 9.63 -75.01
N VAL A 14 -32.59 9.98 -75.09
CA VAL A 14 -33.35 10.54 -73.95
C VAL A 14 -33.52 9.51 -72.84
N ALA A 15 -33.82 8.23 -73.21
CA ALA A 15 -33.93 7.14 -72.22
C ALA A 15 -32.58 6.83 -71.52
N VAL A 16 -31.48 6.79 -72.32
CA VAL A 16 -30.13 6.62 -71.74
C VAL A 16 -29.74 7.85 -70.92
N GLY A 17 -30.08 9.07 -71.32
CA GLY A 17 -29.86 10.29 -70.54
C GLY A 17 -30.66 10.28 -69.24
N ALA A 18 -31.90 9.80 -69.26
CA ALA A 18 -32.74 9.65 -68.07
C ALA A 18 -32.23 8.57 -67.13
N VAL A 19 -31.74 7.45 -67.64
CA VAL A 19 -31.11 6.38 -66.86
C VAL A 19 -29.80 6.84 -66.25
N ILE A 20 -28.96 7.57 -66.98
CA ILE A 20 -27.74 8.16 -66.47
C ILE A 20 -28.03 9.24 -65.45
N ALA A 21 -29.01 10.12 -65.67
CA ALA A 21 -29.47 11.11 -64.68
C ALA A 21 -30.04 10.47 -63.42
N PHE A 22 -30.79 9.35 -63.54
CA PHE A 22 -31.31 8.58 -62.42
C PHE A 22 -30.23 7.81 -61.69
N ALA A 23 -29.22 7.31 -62.42
CA ALA A 23 -28.07 6.63 -61.80
C ALA A 23 -27.09 7.66 -61.10
N LEU A 24 -26.96 8.85 -61.68
CA LEU A 24 -26.17 9.93 -61.08
C LEU A 24 -26.90 10.62 -59.90
N ASN A 25 -28.23 10.60 -59.89
CA ASN A 25 -29.04 11.13 -58.76
C ASN A 25 -29.28 10.10 -57.63
N ARG A 26 -28.81 8.87 -57.80
CA ARG A 26 -28.60 7.95 -56.67
C ARG A 26 -27.40 8.41 -55.87
N ASN A 27 -27.43 9.63 -55.34
CA ASN A 27 -26.54 10.08 -54.31
C ASN A 27 -26.62 9.07 -53.16
N GLY A 28 -25.53 8.32 -52.93
CA GLY A 28 -25.46 7.36 -51.84
C GLY A 28 -25.79 8.08 -50.53
N GLN A 29 -26.96 7.80 -49.98
CA GLN A 29 -27.33 8.36 -48.70
C GLN A 29 -26.31 7.94 -47.64
N VAL A 30 -25.86 8.88 -46.84
CA VAL A 30 -25.00 8.62 -45.67
C VAL A 30 -25.79 7.67 -44.77
N GLN A 31 -25.24 6.48 -44.54
CA GLN A 31 -25.84 5.51 -43.61
C GLN A 31 -25.40 5.86 -42.20
N HIS A 32 -26.39 6.11 -41.34
CA HIS A 32 -26.20 6.38 -39.92
C HIS A 32 -26.51 5.11 -39.12
N PHE A 33 -25.54 4.68 -38.34
CA PHE A 33 -25.73 3.64 -37.31
C PHE A 33 -26.16 4.32 -36.05
N THR A 34 -27.25 3.84 -35.46
CA THR A 34 -27.88 4.47 -34.28
C THR A 34 -27.91 3.50 -33.11
N ALA A 35 -27.87 4.05 -31.92
CA ALA A 35 -28.18 3.36 -30.66
C ALA A 35 -29.33 4.09 -29.98
N LYS A 36 -30.20 3.36 -29.31
CA LYS A 36 -31.34 3.91 -28.61
C LYS A 36 -30.91 4.47 -27.24
N VAL A 37 -31.60 5.53 -26.84
CA VAL A 37 -31.55 6.04 -25.47
C VAL A 37 -32.44 5.14 -24.62
N GLU A 38 -31.87 4.60 -23.53
CA GLU A 38 -32.55 3.68 -22.63
C GLU A 38 -32.55 4.22 -21.21
N ARG A 39 -33.51 3.75 -20.39
CA ARG A 39 -33.45 3.95 -18.94
C ARG A 39 -32.94 2.71 -18.26
N GLY A 40 -32.15 2.90 -17.23
CA GLY A 40 -31.64 1.81 -16.43
C GLY A 40 -30.64 2.28 -15.39
N ASP A 41 -30.20 1.35 -14.59
CA ASP A 41 -29.23 1.64 -13.53
C ASP A 41 -27.84 1.84 -14.12
N ILE A 42 -27.13 2.83 -13.61
CA ILE A 42 -25.71 3.08 -13.91
C ILE A 42 -24.94 2.96 -12.60
N LYS A 43 -23.91 2.16 -12.62
CA LYS A 43 -23.01 1.96 -11.48
C LYS A 43 -21.63 2.41 -11.86
N ASP A 44 -21.20 3.50 -11.25
CA ASP A 44 -19.79 3.91 -11.34
C ASP A 44 -18.98 3.09 -10.34
N SER A 45 -17.97 2.40 -10.84
CA SER A 45 -17.13 1.52 -10.03
C SER A 45 -15.66 1.71 -10.36
N VAL A 46 -14.86 1.74 -9.32
CA VAL A 46 -13.41 1.70 -9.41
C VAL A 46 -12.96 0.25 -9.46
N GLU A 47 -12.19 -0.09 -10.48
CA GLU A 47 -11.55 -1.39 -10.60
C GLU A 47 -10.11 -1.30 -10.09
N ALA A 48 -9.72 -2.22 -9.21
CA ALA A 48 -8.39 -2.27 -8.63
C ALA A 48 -7.90 -3.70 -8.53
N THR A 49 -6.59 -3.88 -8.64
CA THR A 49 -5.95 -5.16 -8.35
C THR A 49 -5.32 -5.11 -6.97
N GLY A 50 -5.35 -6.24 -6.26
CA GLY A 50 -4.79 -6.30 -4.92
C GLY A 50 -4.27 -7.68 -4.56
N THR A 51 -3.65 -7.77 -3.39
CA THR A 51 -3.17 -9.02 -2.80
C THR A 51 -3.95 -9.35 -1.54
N ILE A 52 -4.28 -10.62 -1.37
CA ILE A 52 -4.91 -11.14 -0.16
C ILE A 52 -3.86 -11.34 0.92
N ASN A 53 -4.11 -10.83 2.11
CA ASN A 53 -3.23 -10.95 3.25
C ASN A 53 -4.02 -11.30 4.52
N ALA A 54 -3.38 -11.98 5.47
CA ALA A 54 -3.96 -12.13 6.79
C ALA A 54 -3.95 -10.78 7.53
N VAL A 55 -4.89 -10.59 8.45
CA VAL A 55 -5.01 -9.34 9.23
C VAL A 55 -3.74 -9.08 10.05
N ILE A 56 -3.21 -10.11 10.69
CA ILE A 56 -1.96 -10.06 11.46
C ILE A 56 -1.04 -11.16 10.95
N THR A 57 0.13 -10.74 10.48
CA THR A 57 1.22 -11.62 10.07
C THR A 57 2.48 -11.23 10.81
N VAL A 58 3.13 -12.18 11.48
CA VAL A 58 4.37 -11.96 12.22
C VAL A 58 5.49 -12.77 11.59
N GLN A 59 6.59 -12.09 11.32
CA GLN A 59 7.83 -12.72 10.89
C GLN A 59 8.65 -13.10 12.11
N VAL A 60 8.87 -14.39 12.30
CA VAL A 60 9.67 -14.96 13.39
C VAL A 60 11.08 -15.19 12.86
N GLY A 61 12.04 -14.47 13.42
CA GLY A 61 13.45 -14.55 13.05
C GLY A 61 14.36 -15.05 14.18
N SER A 62 15.63 -15.23 13.89
CA SER A 62 16.65 -15.51 14.89
C SER A 62 17.32 -14.23 15.38
N GLN A 63 17.59 -14.17 16.70
CA GLN A 63 18.37 -13.11 17.32
C GLN A 63 19.84 -13.49 17.47
N VAL A 64 20.19 -14.78 17.24
CA VAL A 64 21.55 -15.29 17.31
C VAL A 64 21.94 -15.99 16.01
N SER A 65 23.22 -15.93 15.68
CA SER A 65 23.78 -16.63 14.53
C SER A 65 24.12 -18.06 14.89
N GLY A 66 23.81 -18.99 13.99
CA GLY A 66 24.15 -20.41 14.20
C GLY A 66 23.50 -21.31 13.16
N THR A 67 23.72 -22.62 13.29
CA THR A 67 23.11 -23.61 12.41
C THR A 67 21.76 -24.06 12.98
N VAL A 68 20.73 -24.18 12.14
CA VAL A 68 19.42 -24.71 12.53
C VAL A 68 19.56 -26.20 12.82
N ALA A 69 19.47 -26.56 14.09
CA ALA A 69 19.58 -27.96 14.53
C ALA A 69 18.28 -28.73 14.30
N LYS A 70 17.13 -28.08 14.52
CA LYS A 70 15.82 -28.73 14.40
C LYS A 70 14.73 -27.71 14.07
N LEU A 71 13.78 -28.13 13.25
CA LEU A 71 12.50 -27.44 13.03
C LEU A 71 11.38 -28.30 13.60
N ASN A 72 10.54 -27.71 14.46
CA ASN A 72 9.41 -28.39 15.09
C ASN A 72 8.06 -28.02 14.43
N ALA A 73 8.04 -27.01 13.57
CA ALA A 73 6.91 -26.59 12.77
C ALA A 73 7.28 -26.64 11.29
N ASP A 74 6.30 -26.92 10.44
CA ASP A 74 6.42 -26.93 9.00
C ASP A 74 5.30 -26.10 8.36
N PHE A 75 5.27 -26.00 7.04
CA PHE A 75 4.19 -25.32 6.31
C PHE A 75 2.81 -25.79 6.80
N ASN A 76 1.88 -24.87 6.93
CA ASN A 76 0.50 -25.08 7.36
C ASN A 76 0.33 -25.67 8.79
N SER A 77 1.42 -25.78 9.56
CA SER A 77 1.34 -26.21 10.96
C SER A 77 0.65 -25.16 11.82
N ARG A 78 -0.26 -25.58 12.68
CA ARG A 78 -0.81 -24.73 13.73
C ARG A 78 0.15 -24.66 14.91
N VAL A 79 0.38 -23.45 15.40
CA VAL A 79 1.26 -23.18 16.52
C VAL A 79 0.57 -22.27 17.52
N HIS A 80 0.89 -22.46 18.81
CA HIS A 80 0.41 -21.59 19.88
C HIS A 80 1.53 -20.65 20.34
N LYS A 81 1.12 -19.56 20.96
CA LYS A 81 2.07 -18.63 21.57
C LYS A 81 2.95 -19.34 22.60
N GLY A 82 4.26 -19.24 22.42
CA GLY A 82 5.26 -19.88 23.27
C GLY A 82 5.76 -21.24 22.78
N ASP A 83 5.09 -21.86 21.79
CA ASP A 83 5.54 -23.12 21.19
C ASP A 83 6.93 -22.96 20.57
N VAL A 84 7.79 -23.98 20.75
CA VAL A 84 9.12 -24.01 20.15
C VAL A 84 8.97 -24.38 18.68
N VAL A 85 9.24 -23.42 17.77
CA VAL A 85 9.12 -23.62 16.32
C VAL A 85 10.43 -24.01 15.67
N ALA A 86 11.56 -23.54 16.22
CA ALA A 86 12.90 -23.92 15.75
C ALA A 86 13.90 -23.96 16.91
N LEU A 87 14.99 -24.71 16.70
CA LEU A 87 16.12 -24.78 17.59
C LEU A 87 17.41 -24.52 16.79
N ILE A 88 18.17 -23.53 17.21
CA ILE A 88 19.55 -23.31 16.73
C ILE A 88 20.50 -24.17 17.59
N ASP A 89 21.58 -24.66 17.02
CA ASP A 89 22.58 -25.45 17.75
C ASP A 89 23.05 -24.70 19.00
N PRO A 90 22.74 -25.20 20.21
CA PRO A 90 23.07 -24.51 21.45
C PRO A 90 24.50 -24.78 21.94
N ALA A 91 25.31 -25.61 21.24
CA ALA A 91 26.59 -26.11 21.77
C ALA A 91 27.54 -24.96 22.11
N LEU A 92 27.75 -24.01 21.22
CA LEU A 92 28.60 -22.84 21.44
C LEU A 92 28.10 -21.96 22.58
N PHE A 93 26.78 -21.73 22.66
CA PHE A 93 26.18 -20.89 23.70
C PHE A 93 26.20 -21.54 25.08
N LYS A 94 26.05 -22.87 25.15
CA LYS A 94 26.25 -23.63 26.38
C LYS A 94 27.70 -23.56 26.85
N GLY A 95 28.64 -23.68 25.95
CA GLY A 95 30.07 -23.52 26.26
C GLY A 95 30.40 -22.14 26.84
N ALA A 96 29.85 -21.07 26.20
CA ALA A 96 30.02 -19.70 26.66
C ALA A 96 29.37 -19.45 28.03
N LEU A 97 28.23 -20.04 28.29
CA LEU A 97 27.55 -19.97 29.61
C LEU A 97 28.37 -20.66 30.70
N LEU A 98 28.87 -21.87 30.43
CA LEU A 98 29.72 -22.59 31.40
C LEU A 98 31.02 -21.82 31.70
N GLN A 99 31.64 -21.21 30.70
CA GLN A 99 32.81 -20.34 30.90
C GLN A 99 32.46 -19.14 31.78
N ALA A 100 31.35 -18.45 31.51
CA ALA A 100 30.93 -17.29 32.31
C ALA A 100 30.62 -17.68 33.79
N ILE A 101 30.04 -18.88 34.01
CA ILE A 101 29.78 -19.41 35.35
C ILE A 101 31.12 -19.69 36.08
N ALA A 102 32.08 -20.31 35.41
CA ALA A 102 33.39 -20.57 35.99
C ALA A 102 34.15 -19.28 36.38
N ASP A 103 34.04 -18.27 35.52
CA ASP A 103 34.60 -16.93 35.78
C ASP A 103 33.95 -16.26 37.00
N LEU A 104 32.63 -16.41 37.15
CA LEU A 104 31.91 -15.93 38.32
C LEU A 104 32.34 -16.60 39.61
N GLU A 105 32.51 -17.94 39.59
CA GLU A 105 32.97 -18.68 40.76
C GLU A 105 34.41 -18.28 41.15
N ASN A 106 35.28 -18.04 40.19
CA ASN A 106 36.64 -17.50 40.44
C ASN A 106 36.54 -16.08 41.09
N ALA A 107 35.65 -15.21 40.60
CA ALA A 107 35.47 -13.88 41.20
C ALA A 107 34.95 -13.97 42.64
N LYS A 108 34.02 -14.88 42.92
CA LYS A 108 33.52 -15.15 44.28
C LYS A 108 34.63 -15.65 45.20
N ALA A 109 35.50 -16.58 44.74
CA ALA A 109 36.62 -17.07 45.50
C ALA A 109 37.60 -15.95 45.85
N ASN A 110 37.89 -15.06 44.89
CA ASN A 110 38.72 -13.88 45.11
C ASN A 110 38.11 -12.91 46.12
N LEU A 111 36.81 -12.69 46.09
CA LEU A 111 36.11 -11.89 47.08
C LEU A 111 36.24 -12.48 48.50
N VAL A 112 36.07 -13.80 48.65
CA VAL A 112 36.26 -14.48 49.95
C VAL A 112 37.69 -14.32 50.45
N ALA A 113 38.70 -14.39 49.57
CA ALA A 113 40.09 -14.15 49.94
C ALA A 113 40.33 -12.69 50.37
N ALA A 114 39.71 -11.72 49.69
CA ALA A 114 39.74 -10.30 50.09
C ALA A 114 39.09 -10.06 51.45
N GLN A 115 37.94 -10.70 51.68
CA GLN A 115 37.23 -10.62 52.99
C GLN A 115 38.11 -11.22 54.11
N ALA A 116 38.76 -12.36 53.89
CA ALA A 116 39.70 -12.93 54.90
C ALA A 116 40.87 -12.00 55.17
N ASN A 117 41.44 -11.33 54.13
CA ASN A 117 42.47 -10.33 54.31
C ASN A 117 42.01 -9.10 55.10
N LEU A 118 40.76 -8.65 54.92
CA LEU A 118 40.17 -7.59 55.69
C LEU A 118 40.02 -7.99 57.18
N GLU A 119 39.59 -9.20 57.48
CA GLU A 119 39.51 -9.69 58.86
C GLU A 119 40.89 -9.81 59.52
N LYS A 120 41.90 -10.25 58.74
CA LYS A 120 43.31 -10.24 59.24
C LYS A 120 43.80 -8.82 59.55
N ALA A 121 43.50 -7.84 58.67
CA ALA A 121 43.86 -6.43 58.93
C ALA A 121 43.13 -5.83 60.14
N LYS A 122 41.86 -6.13 60.31
CA LYS A 122 41.07 -5.73 61.50
C LYS A 122 41.64 -6.30 62.77
N ALA A 123 42.03 -7.59 62.80
CA ALA A 123 42.69 -8.19 63.96
C ALA A 123 44.02 -7.48 64.31
N GLY A 124 44.83 -7.15 63.29
CA GLY A 124 46.03 -6.32 63.49
C GLY A 124 45.78 -4.94 64.05
N LEU A 125 44.70 -4.27 63.58
CA LEU A 125 44.28 -2.96 64.11
C LEU A 125 43.88 -3.08 65.58
N VAL A 126 43.14 -4.07 65.99
CA VAL A 126 42.75 -4.29 67.38
C VAL A 126 43.98 -4.41 68.28
N GLN A 127 45.01 -5.17 67.83
CA GLN A 127 46.27 -5.31 68.56
C GLN A 127 47.01 -3.96 68.69
N THR A 128 47.26 -3.26 67.59
CA THR A 128 48.00 -1.99 67.58
C THR A 128 47.26 -0.88 68.34
N LYS A 129 45.90 -0.89 68.30
CA LYS A 129 45.07 0.01 69.09
C LYS A 129 45.26 -0.24 70.59
N ALA A 130 45.22 -1.50 71.05
CA ALA A 130 45.39 -1.84 72.44
C ALA A 130 46.82 -1.42 72.94
N ASP A 131 47.82 -1.56 72.11
CA ASP A 131 49.19 -1.13 72.41
C ASP A 131 49.32 0.38 72.47
N TYR A 132 48.66 1.11 71.53
CA TYR A 132 48.62 2.59 71.57
C TYR A 132 47.88 3.10 72.83
N ASP A 133 46.70 2.57 73.14
CA ASP A 133 45.89 2.95 74.31
C ASP A 133 46.67 2.71 75.60
N ARG A 134 47.40 1.58 75.73
CA ARG A 134 48.28 1.27 76.85
C ARG A 134 49.45 2.31 76.97
N THR A 135 50.10 2.62 75.85
CA THR A 135 51.20 3.58 75.78
C THR A 135 50.75 4.96 76.14
N VAL A 136 49.55 5.43 75.72
CA VAL A 136 48.91 6.71 76.11
C VAL A 136 48.73 6.75 77.62
N GLY A 137 48.25 5.66 78.25
CA GLY A 137 48.10 5.56 79.70
C GLY A 137 49.43 5.71 80.47
N LEU A 138 50.46 4.98 80.03
CA LEU A 138 51.79 5.03 80.64
C LEU A 138 52.52 6.37 80.43
N PHE A 139 52.36 7.02 79.28
CA PHE A 139 52.86 8.37 79.02
C PHE A 139 52.27 9.39 79.96
N ARG A 140 50.94 9.32 80.13
CA ARG A 140 50.25 10.23 81.12
C ARG A 140 50.75 10.06 82.55
N SER A 141 51.19 8.85 82.89
CA SER A 141 51.81 8.54 84.17
C SER A 141 53.30 8.92 84.28
N GLY A 142 53.88 9.48 83.18
CA GLY A 142 55.27 9.89 83.12
C GLY A 142 56.28 8.74 82.98
N ILE A 143 55.87 7.50 82.63
CA ILE A 143 56.69 6.32 82.55
C ILE A 143 57.31 6.15 81.17
N MET A 144 56.62 6.63 80.09
CA MET A 144 57.04 6.46 78.66
C MET A 144 57.51 7.79 78.07
N SER A 145 58.40 7.74 77.05
CA SER A 145 58.87 8.93 76.35
C SER A 145 57.92 9.33 75.20
N GLN A 146 57.95 10.58 74.76
CA GLN A 146 57.22 11.10 73.65
C GLN A 146 57.48 10.33 72.35
N GLN A 147 58.74 9.94 72.09
CA GLN A 147 59.13 9.12 70.90
C GLN A 147 58.41 7.76 70.88
N GLN A 148 58.23 7.13 72.06
CA GLN A 148 57.51 5.84 72.13
C GLN A 148 56.03 6.03 71.90
N LEU A 149 55.42 7.12 72.33
CA LEU A 149 54.03 7.47 72.05
C LEU A 149 53.85 7.71 70.55
N ASP A 150 54.72 8.51 69.92
CA ASP A 150 54.66 8.83 68.50
C ASP A 150 54.84 7.55 67.64
N LEU A 151 55.70 6.64 68.03
CA LEU A 151 55.87 5.33 67.36
C LEU A 151 54.63 4.47 67.47
N ALA A 152 54.01 4.37 68.67
CA ALA A 152 52.79 3.61 68.86
C ALA A 152 51.61 4.19 68.05
N LYS A 153 51.53 5.53 68.01
CA LYS A 153 50.55 6.21 67.16
C LYS A 153 50.75 5.95 65.68
N ALA A 154 51.98 6.05 65.15
CA ALA A 154 52.31 5.76 63.79
C ALA A 154 51.96 4.30 63.39
N ASN A 155 52.19 3.34 64.29
CA ASN A 155 51.83 1.94 64.08
C ASN A 155 50.27 1.77 64.04
N TYR A 156 49.53 2.44 64.90
CA TYR A 156 48.10 2.43 64.92
C TYR A 156 47.54 3.07 63.64
N ASP A 157 48.01 4.24 63.23
CA ASP A 157 47.58 4.95 62.03
C ASP A 157 47.89 4.08 60.78
N SER A 158 49.04 3.41 60.69
CA SER A 158 49.41 2.49 59.65
C SER A 158 48.47 1.28 59.56
N ALA A 159 48.12 0.68 60.71
CA ALA A 159 47.19 -0.45 60.76
C ALA A 159 45.77 -0.02 60.33
N ASN A 160 45.35 1.19 60.71
CA ASN A 160 44.04 1.75 60.32
C ASN A 160 44.00 1.99 58.76
N ALA A 161 45.09 2.49 58.19
CA ALA A 161 45.22 2.63 56.74
C ALA A 161 45.21 1.25 56.02
N ALA A 162 45.84 0.20 56.61
CA ALA A 162 45.80 -1.15 56.10
C ALA A 162 44.37 -1.74 56.08
N VAL A 163 43.55 -1.48 57.11
CA VAL A 163 42.14 -1.87 57.13
C VAL A 163 41.36 -1.17 56.03
N SER A 164 41.57 0.13 55.84
CA SER A 164 40.92 0.91 54.79
C SER A 164 41.29 0.36 53.40
N ALA A 165 42.55 0.04 53.16
CA ALA A 165 43.03 -0.59 51.92
C ALA A 165 42.42 -1.98 51.69
N ALA A 166 42.33 -2.83 52.72
CA ALA A 166 41.70 -4.14 52.64
C ALA A 166 40.18 -4.03 52.39
N ALA A 167 39.50 -3.05 53.01
CA ALA A 167 38.08 -2.77 52.77
C ALA A 167 37.82 -2.34 51.31
N ALA A 168 38.71 -1.47 50.74
CA ALA A 168 38.63 -1.10 49.33
C ALA A 168 38.79 -2.30 48.40
N SER A 169 39.68 -3.25 48.78
CA SER A 169 39.88 -4.52 48.03
C SER A 169 38.65 -5.41 48.04
N VAL A 170 37.90 -5.45 49.16
CA VAL A 170 36.58 -6.14 49.26
C VAL A 170 35.58 -5.51 48.33
N THR A 171 35.42 -4.14 48.36
CA THR A 171 34.51 -3.44 47.44
C THR A 171 34.85 -3.67 45.99
N GLN A 172 36.15 -3.73 45.64
CA GLN A 172 36.63 -4.08 44.31
C GLN A 172 36.21 -5.51 43.93
N GLY A 173 36.37 -6.47 44.86
CA GLY A 173 35.94 -7.85 44.66
C GLY A 173 34.43 -7.98 44.45
N GLU A 174 33.61 -7.23 45.24
CA GLU A 174 32.15 -7.21 45.05
C GLU A 174 31.75 -6.67 43.70
N ALA A 175 32.40 -5.58 43.24
CA ALA A 175 32.16 -5.04 41.91
C ALA A 175 32.50 -6.05 40.79
N GLN A 176 33.59 -6.82 40.99
CA GLN A 176 34.00 -7.83 40.03
C GLN A 176 33.02 -9.04 39.99
N VAL A 177 32.50 -9.47 41.13
CA VAL A 177 31.44 -10.48 41.20
C VAL A 177 30.19 -9.99 40.44
N SER A 178 29.76 -8.74 40.69
CA SER A 178 28.61 -8.13 39.98
C SER A 178 28.85 -8.09 38.47
N GLN A 179 30.04 -7.72 38.02
CA GLN A 179 30.40 -7.70 36.60
C GLN A 179 30.32 -9.11 35.98
N LYS A 180 30.83 -10.14 36.67
CA LYS A 180 30.81 -11.51 36.17
C LYS A 180 29.41 -12.11 36.22
N GLN A 181 28.58 -11.72 37.20
CA GLN A 181 27.16 -12.08 37.27
C GLN A 181 26.42 -11.57 36.03
N ALA A 182 26.64 -10.32 35.66
CA ALA A 182 26.04 -9.75 34.43
C ALA A 182 26.48 -10.49 33.16
N ALA A 183 27.75 -10.95 33.11
CA ALA A 183 28.23 -11.78 31.98
C ALA A 183 27.51 -13.13 31.89
N VAL A 184 27.22 -13.77 33.01
CA VAL A 184 26.41 -15.01 33.08
C VAL A 184 25.01 -14.77 32.54
N GLU A 185 24.34 -13.67 32.93
CA GLU A 185 23.00 -13.31 32.47
C GLU A 185 22.96 -13.09 30.95
N ILE A 186 23.96 -12.41 30.41
CA ILE A 186 24.12 -12.23 28.95
C ILE A 186 24.27 -13.59 28.26
N ALA A 187 25.14 -14.45 28.75
CA ALA A 187 25.38 -15.77 28.15
C ALA A 187 24.11 -16.65 28.23
N GLN A 188 23.39 -16.60 29.35
CA GLN A 188 22.12 -17.30 29.52
C GLN A 188 21.05 -16.80 28.57
N THR A 189 20.96 -15.48 28.37
CA THR A 189 20.02 -14.85 27.44
C THR A 189 20.30 -15.29 26.01
N ASN A 190 21.58 -15.29 25.61
CA ASN A 190 21.99 -15.78 24.29
C ASN A 190 21.66 -17.26 24.08
N LEU A 191 21.81 -18.07 25.10
CA LEU A 191 21.39 -19.48 25.06
C LEU A 191 19.86 -19.60 24.92
N ASN A 192 19.10 -18.77 25.62
CA ASN A 192 17.63 -18.75 25.48
C ASN A 192 17.18 -18.38 24.07
N TYR A 193 17.91 -17.47 23.39
CA TYR A 193 17.63 -17.07 22.01
C TYR A 193 17.91 -18.18 20.98
N THR A 194 18.61 -19.26 21.34
CA THR A 194 18.73 -20.44 20.47
C THR A 194 17.41 -21.20 20.32
N VAL A 195 16.48 -21.03 21.26
CA VAL A 195 15.16 -21.65 21.25
C VAL A 195 14.16 -20.64 20.69
N ILE A 196 13.81 -20.78 19.42
CA ILE A 196 12.89 -19.88 18.74
C ILE A 196 11.46 -20.30 19.00
N ARG A 197 10.67 -19.35 19.50
CA ARG A 197 9.26 -19.58 19.88
C ARG A 197 8.32 -18.73 19.07
N SER A 198 7.08 -19.23 18.88
CA SER A 198 6.03 -18.44 18.28
C SER A 198 5.59 -17.32 19.23
N PRO A 199 5.54 -16.06 18.76
CA PRO A 199 5.03 -14.93 19.56
C PRO A 199 3.51 -14.86 19.61
N ILE A 200 2.79 -15.55 18.70
CA ILE A 200 1.35 -15.52 18.55
C ILE A 200 0.79 -16.94 18.32
N ASP A 201 -0.51 -17.09 18.55
CA ASP A 201 -1.27 -18.25 18.07
C ASP A 201 -1.53 -18.07 16.57
N GLY A 202 -1.39 -19.13 15.77
CA GLY A 202 -1.64 -19.00 14.34
C GLY A 202 -1.21 -20.21 13.51
N THR A 203 -1.15 -19.98 12.21
CA THR A 203 -0.72 -20.99 11.22
C THR A 203 0.55 -20.50 10.51
N VAL A 204 1.52 -21.40 10.34
CA VAL A 204 2.75 -21.13 9.59
C VAL A 204 2.42 -21.01 8.11
N VAL A 205 2.60 -19.82 7.55
CA VAL A 205 2.36 -19.56 6.13
C VAL A 205 3.61 -19.82 5.29
N ALA A 206 4.78 -19.48 5.82
CA ALA A 206 6.04 -19.69 5.11
C ALA A 206 7.16 -20.13 6.07
N ARG A 207 8.05 -20.99 5.55
CA ARG A 207 9.29 -21.43 6.17
C ARG A 207 10.44 -21.06 5.21
N ASN A 208 11.36 -20.23 5.69
CA ASN A 208 12.41 -19.66 4.85
C ASN A 208 13.79 -20.30 5.09
N VAL A 209 13.87 -21.30 5.96
CA VAL A 209 15.13 -21.98 6.30
C VAL A 209 14.95 -23.49 6.41
N ASP A 210 16.03 -24.24 6.19
CA ASP A 210 16.06 -25.69 6.32
C ASP A 210 16.94 -26.15 7.49
N VAL A 211 16.73 -27.41 7.94
CA VAL A 211 17.58 -28.04 8.96
C VAL A 211 19.01 -28.16 8.40
N GLY A 212 19.98 -27.78 9.19
CA GLY A 212 21.40 -27.73 8.80
C GLY A 212 21.81 -26.42 8.14
N GLN A 213 20.88 -25.53 7.81
CA GLN A 213 21.19 -24.21 7.27
C GLN A 213 21.76 -23.29 8.34
N THR A 214 22.82 -22.55 8.00
CA THR A 214 23.39 -21.52 8.87
C THR A 214 22.67 -20.20 8.66
N VAL A 215 22.22 -19.60 9.76
CA VAL A 215 21.59 -18.27 9.80
C VAL A 215 22.54 -17.28 10.46
N ALA A 216 22.67 -16.07 9.88
CA ALA A 216 23.53 -15.01 10.38
C ALA A 216 22.65 -13.80 10.78
N ALA A 217 22.63 -13.48 12.08
CA ALA A 217 21.82 -12.40 12.64
C ALA A 217 22.61 -11.08 12.79
N SER A 218 23.81 -10.98 12.23
CA SER A 218 24.71 -9.84 12.45
C SER A 218 24.35 -8.55 11.71
N LEU A 219 23.65 -8.62 10.56
CA LEU A 219 23.26 -7.47 9.74
C LEU A 219 21.76 -7.28 9.69
N GLN A 220 21.02 -8.34 9.49
CA GLN A 220 19.56 -8.37 9.52
C GLN A 220 19.11 -9.67 10.19
N ALA A 221 18.08 -9.60 11.03
CA ALA A 221 17.50 -10.82 11.61
C ALA A 221 16.87 -11.66 10.48
N PRO A 222 17.41 -12.84 10.17
CA PRO A 222 16.86 -13.70 9.12
C PRO A 222 15.46 -14.20 9.55
N THR A 223 14.46 -14.00 8.71
CA THR A 223 13.13 -14.56 8.93
C THR A 223 13.17 -16.07 8.75
N ILE A 224 12.80 -16.81 9.79
CA ILE A 224 12.74 -18.28 9.79
C ILE A 224 11.34 -18.73 9.40
N PHE A 225 10.31 -18.20 10.06
CA PHE A 225 8.91 -18.46 9.80
C PHE A 225 8.11 -17.20 9.61
N THR A 226 7.07 -17.28 8.79
CA THR A 226 6.00 -16.29 8.71
C THR A 226 4.73 -16.95 9.26
N ILE A 227 4.17 -16.39 10.33
CA ILE A 227 3.00 -16.92 11.02
C ILE A 227 1.84 -15.95 10.87
N ALA A 228 0.70 -16.43 10.36
CA ALA A 228 -0.55 -15.68 10.29
C ALA A 228 -1.44 -16.05 11.48
N GLN A 229 -2.00 -15.06 12.16
CA GLN A 229 -2.77 -15.29 13.37
C GLN A 229 -4.11 -15.99 13.07
N ASP A 230 -4.87 -15.45 12.12
CA ASP A 230 -6.20 -15.95 11.77
C ASP A 230 -6.40 -15.84 10.26
N LEU A 231 -6.69 -16.97 9.61
CA LEU A 231 -6.99 -17.04 8.18
C LEU A 231 -8.50 -17.00 7.90
N SER A 232 -9.35 -16.98 8.94
CA SER A 232 -10.81 -16.85 8.79
C SER A 232 -11.24 -15.41 8.50
N LYS A 233 -10.41 -14.43 8.89
CA LYS A 233 -10.58 -13.01 8.61
C LYS A 233 -9.36 -12.53 7.86
N MET A 234 -9.57 -11.97 6.69
CA MET A 234 -8.48 -11.56 5.82
C MET A 234 -8.74 -10.18 5.21
N TRP A 235 -7.69 -9.59 4.69
CA TRP A 235 -7.72 -8.32 4.02
C TRP A 235 -7.26 -8.45 2.58
N VAL A 236 -7.92 -7.72 1.66
CA VAL A 236 -7.37 -7.43 0.34
C VAL A 236 -6.71 -6.07 0.39
N TYR A 237 -5.45 -5.99 0.01
CA TYR A 237 -4.72 -4.74 -0.20
C TYR A 237 -4.87 -4.37 -1.67
N ALA A 238 -5.94 -3.62 -1.96
CA ALA A 238 -6.24 -3.17 -3.32
C ALA A 238 -5.45 -1.89 -3.64
N LYS A 239 -4.72 -1.90 -4.75
CA LYS A 239 -4.00 -0.74 -5.26
C LYS A 239 -4.97 0.12 -6.06
N THR A 240 -5.34 1.28 -5.52
CA THR A 240 -6.25 2.24 -6.14
C THR A 240 -5.49 3.47 -6.60
N ASP A 241 -5.83 3.99 -7.77
CA ASP A 241 -5.16 5.15 -8.33
C ASP A 241 -5.55 6.44 -7.59
N GLU A 242 -4.67 7.44 -7.61
CA GLU A 242 -4.89 8.74 -6.98
C GLU A 242 -6.15 9.43 -7.49
N SER A 243 -6.50 9.27 -8.77
CA SER A 243 -7.72 9.83 -9.39
C SER A 243 -9.00 9.31 -8.76
N ASP A 244 -8.99 8.08 -8.27
CA ASP A 244 -10.19 7.35 -7.84
C ASP A 244 -10.34 7.29 -6.33
N VAL A 245 -9.22 7.39 -5.61
CA VAL A 245 -9.19 7.27 -4.14
C VAL A 245 -10.10 8.27 -3.43
N GLY A 246 -10.25 9.47 -3.99
CA GLY A 246 -11.11 10.53 -3.43
C GLY A 246 -12.59 10.17 -3.42
N ASN A 247 -13.02 9.24 -4.28
CA ASN A 247 -14.40 8.82 -4.40
C ASN A 247 -14.74 7.58 -3.55
N ILE A 248 -13.72 6.88 -3.04
CA ILE A 248 -13.89 5.65 -2.23
C ILE A 248 -14.27 6.03 -0.80
N LYS A 249 -15.36 5.46 -0.31
CA LYS A 249 -15.85 5.69 1.05
C LYS A 249 -15.70 4.43 1.91
N VAL A 250 -15.21 4.61 3.12
CA VAL A 250 -15.16 3.54 4.14
C VAL A 250 -16.56 3.02 4.45
N GLY A 251 -16.69 1.72 4.66
CA GLY A 251 -17.96 1.04 4.94
C GLY A 251 -18.76 0.66 3.69
N LYS A 252 -18.27 0.93 2.47
CA LYS A 252 -18.94 0.50 1.24
C LYS A 252 -18.73 -1.00 1.00
N PRO A 253 -19.80 -1.72 0.59
CA PRO A 253 -19.68 -3.11 0.16
C PRO A 253 -18.90 -3.19 -1.15
N VAL A 254 -18.03 -4.18 -1.25
CA VAL A 254 -17.14 -4.42 -2.39
C VAL A 254 -17.28 -5.85 -2.84
N THR A 255 -17.12 -6.09 -4.12
CA THR A 255 -17.02 -7.44 -4.68
C THR A 255 -15.62 -7.65 -5.25
N PHE A 256 -15.11 -8.87 -5.10
CA PHE A 256 -13.84 -9.22 -5.71
C PHE A 256 -13.84 -10.66 -6.21
N LYS A 257 -12.97 -10.92 -7.16
CA LYS A 257 -12.72 -12.24 -7.74
C LYS A 257 -11.24 -12.57 -7.60
N VAL A 258 -10.94 -13.85 -7.55
CA VAL A 258 -9.57 -14.36 -7.53
C VAL A 258 -9.37 -15.33 -8.68
N ASP A 259 -8.15 -15.39 -9.24
CA ASP A 259 -7.85 -16.27 -10.37
C ASP A 259 -8.01 -17.75 -10.03
N ALA A 260 -7.79 -18.10 -8.76
CA ALA A 260 -7.98 -19.50 -8.29
C ALA A 260 -9.44 -19.95 -8.35
N PHE A 261 -10.42 -19.03 -8.23
CA PHE A 261 -11.86 -19.31 -8.23
C PHE A 261 -12.61 -18.33 -9.14
N PRO A 262 -12.47 -18.43 -10.49
CA PRO A 262 -13.00 -17.43 -11.42
C PRO A 262 -14.53 -17.38 -11.47
N LYS A 263 -15.22 -18.45 -11.03
CA LYS A 263 -16.68 -18.51 -10.98
C LYS A 263 -17.28 -17.95 -9.71
N ASP A 264 -16.48 -17.86 -8.64
CA ASP A 264 -16.94 -17.40 -7.34
C ASP A 264 -16.73 -15.89 -7.22
N THR A 265 -17.73 -15.20 -6.70
CA THR A 265 -17.62 -13.79 -6.36
C THR A 265 -17.62 -13.67 -4.85
N PHE A 266 -16.58 -13.06 -4.32
CA PHE A 266 -16.44 -12.83 -2.90
C PHE A 266 -16.88 -11.43 -2.55
N HIS A 267 -17.38 -11.26 -1.33
CA HIS A 267 -17.88 -10.00 -0.80
C HIS A 267 -17.01 -9.54 0.35
N GLY A 268 -16.74 -8.24 0.37
CA GLY A 268 -16.01 -7.59 1.43
C GLY A 268 -16.55 -6.20 1.69
N MET A 269 -15.90 -5.48 2.57
CA MET A 269 -16.23 -4.11 2.93
C MET A 269 -14.95 -3.27 2.98
N VAL A 270 -14.98 -2.05 2.47
CA VAL A 270 -13.88 -1.11 2.62
C VAL A 270 -13.72 -0.78 4.10
N SER A 271 -12.63 -1.23 4.69
CA SER A 271 -12.30 -0.98 6.10
C SER A 271 -11.59 0.37 6.28
N GLN A 272 -10.61 0.65 5.42
CA GLN A 272 -9.86 1.90 5.45
C GLN A 272 -9.15 2.15 4.11
N VAL A 273 -8.81 3.41 3.86
CA VAL A 273 -7.88 3.81 2.81
C VAL A 273 -6.62 4.32 3.50
N ARG A 274 -5.46 3.73 3.17
CA ARG A 274 -4.18 4.13 3.77
C ARG A 274 -3.68 5.42 3.12
N MET A 275 -3.23 6.37 3.94
CA MET A 275 -2.73 7.67 3.46
C MET A 275 -1.31 7.60 2.88
N ASN A 276 -0.62 6.47 3.07
CA ASN A 276 0.72 6.27 2.53
C ASN A 276 0.63 5.89 1.05
N ALA A 277 1.05 6.80 0.18
CA ALA A 277 1.11 6.55 -1.25
C ALA A 277 2.33 5.68 -1.60
N THR A 278 2.14 4.78 -2.54
CA THR A 278 3.23 4.00 -3.16
C THR A 278 3.36 4.41 -4.61
N THR A 279 4.55 4.85 -5.02
CA THR A 279 4.82 5.21 -6.42
C THR A 279 5.55 4.08 -7.11
N VAL A 280 4.93 3.50 -8.13
CA VAL A 280 5.52 2.47 -8.99
C VAL A 280 5.50 2.96 -10.42
N GLN A 281 6.64 3.01 -11.09
CA GLN A 281 6.77 3.47 -12.48
C GLN A 281 6.08 4.83 -12.76
N SER A 282 6.22 5.78 -11.83
CA SER A 282 5.60 7.11 -11.88
C SER A 282 4.07 7.13 -11.75
N VAL A 283 3.43 6.02 -11.40
CA VAL A 283 2.02 5.96 -11.04
C VAL A 283 1.89 5.96 -9.52
N VAL A 284 1.12 6.90 -9.00
CA VAL A 284 0.84 7.03 -7.56
C VAL A 284 -0.40 6.21 -7.24
N THR A 285 -0.25 5.24 -6.34
CA THR A 285 -1.35 4.39 -5.87
C THR A 285 -1.47 4.42 -4.37
N TYR A 286 -2.67 4.21 -3.87
CA TYR A 286 -3.00 4.11 -2.46
C TYR A 286 -3.52 2.71 -2.12
N ASP A 287 -3.19 2.21 -0.92
CA ASP A 287 -3.71 0.93 -0.45
C ASP A 287 -5.11 1.10 0.14
N THR A 288 -6.11 0.61 -0.57
CA THR A 288 -7.47 0.45 -0.06
C THR A 288 -7.61 -0.93 0.57
N ILE A 289 -7.89 -0.96 1.88
CA ILE A 289 -8.01 -2.19 2.66
C ILE A 289 -9.46 -2.64 2.67
N ILE A 290 -9.68 -3.86 2.19
CA ILE A 290 -11.00 -4.48 2.13
C ILE A 290 -10.99 -5.67 3.07
N GLU A 291 -11.82 -5.63 4.09
CA GLU A 291 -12.02 -6.72 5.03
C GLU A 291 -13.04 -7.72 4.50
N PHE A 292 -12.75 -9.00 4.62
CA PHE A 292 -13.67 -10.07 4.24
C PHE A 292 -13.49 -11.30 5.13
N ALA A 293 -14.56 -12.11 5.20
CA ALA A 293 -14.57 -13.38 5.92
C ALA A 293 -14.19 -14.53 4.98
N ASN A 294 -13.35 -15.45 5.48
CA ASN A 294 -12.88 -16.66 4.80
C ASN A 294 -13.16 -17.91 5.65
N PRO A 295 -14.43 -18.23 5.96
CA PRO A 295 -14.78 -19.31 6.89
C PRO A 295 -14.37 -20.70 6.40
N GLU A 296 -14.35 -20.90 5.09
CA GLU A 296 -13.98 -22.16 4.46
C GLU A 296 -12.47 -22.31 4.24
N LEU A 297 -11.68 -21.28 4.60
CA LEU A 297 -10.22 -21.23 4.40
C LEU A 297 -9.78 -21.51 2.96
N LYS A 298 -10.64 -21.16 1.98
CA LYS A 298 -10.35 -21.35 0.54
C LYS A 298 -9.32 -20.36 0.01
N LEU A 299 -9.31 -19.15 0.56
CA LEU A 299 -8.43 -18.09 0.11
C LEU A 299 -7.15 -18.09 0.95
N PHE A 300 -6.01 -18.02 0.27
CA PHE A 300 -4.70 -18.05 0.91
C PHE A 300 -4.01 -16.68 0.80
N PRO A 301 -3.18 -16.32 1.78
CA PRO A 301 -2.31 -15.14 1.68
C PRO A 301 -1.43 -15.20 0.42
N GLY A 302 -1.28 -14.06 -0.27
CA GLY A 302 -0.52 -13.96 -1.51
C GLY A 302 -1.35 -14.13 -2.80
N MET A 303 -2.61 -14.55 -2.72
CA MET A 303 -3.49 -14.61 -3.91
C MET A 303 -3.78 -13.21 -4.43
N THR A 304 -3.86 -13.08 -5.77
CA THR A 304 -4.27 -11.84 -6.44
C THR A 304 -5.79 -11.76 -6.48
N ALA A 305 -6.32 -10.59 -6.14
CA ALA A 305 -7.74 -10.28 -6.17
C ALA A 305 -8.02 -9.13 -7.14
N TYR A 306 -9.03 -9.27 -7.99
CA TYR A 306 -9.59 -8.22 -8.82
C TYR A 306 -10.81 -7.65 -8.10
N VAL A 307 -10.71 -6.42 -7.71
CA VAL A 307 -11.65 -5.75 -6.83
C VAL A 307 -12.47 -4.75 -7.62
N THR A 308 -13.80 -4.77 -7.42
CA THR A 308 -14.74 -3.78 -7.96
C THR A 308 -15.38 -3.04 -6.80
N ILE A 309 -15.06 -1.76 -6.65
CA ILE A 309 -15.53 -0.88 -5.58
C ILE A 309 -16.62 0.04 -6.15
N PRO A 310 -17.89 -0.12 -5.79
CA PRO A 310 -18.95 0.78 -6.25
C PRO A 310 -18.81 2.15 -5.56
N VAL A 311 -18.63 3.19 -6.38
CA VAL A 311 -18.49 4.58 -5.92
C VAL A 311 -19.82 5.28 -5.90
N ALA A 312 -20.55 5.25 -7.03
CA ALA A 312 -21.86 5.84 -7.19
C ALA A 312 -22.82 4.88 -7.90
N THR A 313 -24.09 4.96 -7.55
CA THR A 313 -25.17 4.21 -8.23
C THR A 313 -26.34 5.16 -8.41
N VAL A 314 -26.85 5.24 -9.64
CA VAL A 314 -28.06 5.96 -9.95
C VAL A 314 -29.04 4.98 -10.58
N GLU A 315 -30.22 4.85 -9.96
CA GLU A 315 -31.28 3.97 -10.42
C GLU A 315 -32.16 4.68 -11.44
N ASN A 316 -32.62 3.94 -12.46
CA ASN A 316 -33.56 4.43 -13.50
C ASN A 316 -33.08 5.72 -14.20
N ALA A 317 -31.78 5.91 -14.37
CA ALA A 317 -31.23 7.04 -15.11
C ALA A 317 -31.46 6.92 -16.61
N LEU A 318 -31.59 8.07 -17.29
CA LEU A 318 -31.52 8.13 -18.74
C LEU A 318 -30.06 7.96 -19.17
N LYS A 319 -29.74 6.87 -19.87
CA LYS A 319 -28.37 6.51 -20.24
C LYS A 319 -28.12 6.65 -21.74
N LEU A 320 -26.95 7.19 -22.05
CA LEU A 320 -26.42 7.35 -23.40
C LEU A 320 -25.24 6.42 -23.60
N PRO A 321 -25.16 5.70 -24.72
CA PRO A 321 -23.93 4.97 -25.05
C PRO A 321 -22.77 5.95 -25.28
N ASN A 322 -21.62 5.66 -24.69
CA ASN A 322 -20.42 6.53 -24.76
C ASN A 322 -19.90 6.70 -26.21
N THR A 323 -20.25 5.79 -27.11
CA THR A 323 -19.99 5.92 -28.54
C THR A 323 -20.74 7.10 -29.16
N ALA A 324 -21.94 7.44 -28.69
CA ALA A 324 -22.70 8.60 -29.18
C ALA A 324 -22.08 9.95 -28.73
N LEU A 325 -21.43 9.97 -27.56
CA LEU A 325 -20.71 11.16 -27.05
C LEU A 325 -19.45 11.46 -27.86
N ARG A 326 -18.83 10.45 -28.47
CA ARG A 326 -17.61 10.56 -29.27
C ARG A 326 -17.89 10.75 -30.76
N TYR A 327 -19.14 10.67 -31.18
CA TYR A 327 -19.52 10.79 -32.58
C TYR A 327 -19.31 12.22 -33.09
N LYS A 328 -18.63 12.35 -34.23
CA LYS A 328 -18.46 13.61 -34.98
C LYS A 328 -19.16 13.44 -36.35
N PRO A 329 -20.10 14.32 -36.71
CA PRO A 329 -20.76 14.25 -37.99
C PRO A 329 -19.78 14.49 -39.14
N PRO A 330 -19.99 13.88 -40.31
CA PRO A 330 -19.16 14.09 -41.49
C PRO A 330 -19.53 15.42 -42.18
N MET A 331 -19.44 16.51 -41.44
CA MET A 331 -19.72 17.90 -41.85
C MET A 331 -18.44 18.74 -41.70
N THR A 332 -18.37 19.84 -42.47
CA THR A 332 -17.27 20.80 -42.29
C THR A 332 -17.43 21.57 -40.97
N ALA A 333 -16.35 22.18 -40.48
CA ALA A 333 -16.40 22.95 -39.24
C ALA A 333 -17.44 24.10 -39.31
N ASP A 334 -17.53 24.77 -40.48
CA ASP A 334 -18.46 25.86 -40.69
C ASP A 334 -19.93 25.41 -40.72
N GLU A 335 -20.22 24.28 -41.32
CA GLU A 335 -21.55 23.66 -41.33
C GLU A 335 -21.96 23.20 -39.93
N THR A 336 -21.03 22.67 -39.16
CA THR A 336 -21.29 22.28 -37.76
C THR A 336 -21.57 23.48 -36.90
N LEU A 337 -20.84 24.58 -37.05
CA LEU A 337 -21.09 25.85 -36.35
C LEU A 337 -22.44 26.49 -36.76
N ALA A 338 -22.76 26.48 -38.07
CA ALA A 338 -24.04 26.96 -38.55
C ALA A 338 -25.21 26.13 -37.95
N THR A 339 -25.06 24.82 -37.85
CA THR A 339 -26.03 23.93 -37.23
C THR A 339 -26.18 24.22 -35.74
N TYR A 340 -25.09 24.43 -35.01
CA TYR A 340 -25.13 24.79 -33.58
C TYR A 340 -25.84 26.13 -33.36
N LYS A 341 -25.56 27.15 -34.18
CA LYS A 341 -26.26 28.43 -34.13
C LYS A 341 -27.76 28.30 -34.41
N LYS A 342 -28.16 27.46 -35.38
CA LYS A 342 -29.56 27.21 -35.72
C LYS A 342 -30.36 26.62 -34.55
N TYR A 343 -29.70 25.76 -33.74
CA TYR A 343 -30.32 25.10 -32.57
C TYR A 343 -30.00 25.81 -31.24
N GLY A 344 -29.37 26.99 -31.26
CA GLY A 344 -29.08 27.81 -30.07
C GLY A 344 -28.12 27.19 -29.10
N ILE A 345 -27.14 26.37 -29.61
CA ILE A 345 -26.09 25.71 -28.81
C ILE A 345 -24.89 26.61 -28.81
N GLU A 346 -24.69 27.38 -27.75
CA GLU A 346 -23.53 28.21 -27.52
C GLU A 346 -22.37 27.36 -26.95
N GLY A 347 -21.13 27.61 -27.40
CA GLY A 347 -19.91 26.98 -26.86
C GLY A 347 -19.34 25.86 -27.69
N GLY A 348 -19.84 25.60 -28.92
CA GLY A 348 -19.24 24.64 -29.86
C GLY A 348 -17.80 24.98 -30.33
N GLU A 349 -17.39 26.24 -30.20
CA GLU A 349 -16.05 26.70 -30.62
C GLU A 349 -14.89 26.07 -29.83
N ARG A 350 -15.08 25.75 -28.55
CA ARG A 350 -14.01 25.15 -27.72
C ARG A 350 -13.74 23.67 -28.00
N GLN A 351 -14.72 22.92 -28.49
CA GLN A 351 -14.52 21.51 -28.87
C GLN A 351 -13.82 21.33 -30.23
N ILE A 352 -13.95 22.30 -31.12
CA ILE A 352 -13.32 22.26 -32.44
C ILE A 352 -11.86 22.70 -32.37
N ALA A 353 -11.53 23.65 -31.48
CA ALA A 353 -10.17 24.16 -31.31
C ALA A 353 -9.20 23.16 -30.62
N SER A 354 -9.70 22.23 -29.82
CA SER A 354 -8.84 21.26 -29.12
C SER A 354 -8.42 20.05 -29.97
N ALA A 355 -8.95 19.93 -31.19
CA ALA A 355 -8.63 18.81 -32.10
C ALA A 355 -7.47 19.10 -33.09
N GLY A 356 -6.92 20.30 -33.06
CA GLY A 356 -5.80 20.72 -33.91
C GLY A 356 -4.74 21.41 -33.05
N THR A 357 -3.56 20.85 -33.02
CA THR A 357 -2.30 21.35 -32.44
C THR A 357 -2.14 21.28 -30.92
N GLY A 358 -1.41 20.26 -30.51
CA GLY A 358 -0.77 20.25 -29.19
C GLY A 358 0.39 21.25 -29.15
N VAL A 359 0.22 22.35 -28.47
CA VAL A 359 1.27 23.11 -27.76
C VAL A 359 0.58 23.88 -26.65
N VAL A 360 0.81 23.48 -25.43
CA VAL A 360 0.39 24.22 -24.24
C VAL A 360 1.42 25.29 -23.99
N GLN A 361 1.08 26.56 -24.25
CA GLN A 361 1.79 27.70 -23.68
C GLN A 361 1.07 28.14 -22.41
N ALA A 362 1.75 27.97 -21.31
CA ALA A 362 1.40 28.58 -20.04
C ALA A 362 1.62 30.09 -20.14
N SER A 363 0.57 30.89 -19.95
CA SER A 363 0.69 32.33 -19.67
C SER A 363 0.23 32.59 -18.24
N GLU A 364 1.23 32.91 -17.41
CA GLU A 364 1.03 33.57 -16.12
C GLU A 364 0.36 34.93 -16.34
N SER A 365 -0.67 35.21 -15.60
CA SER A 365 -1.03 36.56 -15.22
C SER A 365 -1.85 36.52 -13.94
N GLY A 366 -1.20 36.95 -12.85
CA GLY A 366 -1.83 37.11 -11.56
C GLY A 366 -2.78 38.28 -11.51
N LYS A 367 -3.83 38.14 -10.71
CA LYS A 367 -4.25 39.13 -9.69
C LYS A 367 -5.36 38.56 -8.79
N SER A 368 -5.06 38.64 -7.55
CA SER A 368 -5.85 38.74 -6.32
C SER A 368 -7.32 39.19 -6.47
N GLY A 369 -8.23 38.47 -5.79
CA GLY A 369 -9.62 38.87 -5.58
C GLY A 369 -10.40 37.76 -4.91
N THR A 370 -10.50 37.83 -3.58
CA THR A 370 -11.27 37.01 -2.66
C THR A 370 -12.75 37.00 -3.03
N GLU A 371 -13.35 35.83 -3.27
CA GLU A 371 -14.74 35.56 -2.93
C GLU A 371 -14.96 34.03 -2.88
N ASN A 372 -15.14 33.54 -1.67
CA ASN A 372 -15.55 32.16 -1.38
C ASN A 372 -17.01 31.97 -1.78
N LEU A 373 -17.27 31.59 -3.00
CA LEU A 373 -18.53 30.96 -3.42
C LEU A 373 -18.28 29.44 -3.51
N PRO A 374 -19.20 28.59 -3.04
CA PRO A 374 -19.03 27.15 -3.17
C PRO A 374 -18.93 26.82 -4.67
N ARG A 375 -17.81 26.21 -5.08
CA ARG A 375 -17.64 25.69 -6.45
C ARG A 375 -18.69 24.60 -6.67
N VAL A 376 -19.78 24.96 -7.34
CA VAL A 376 -20.66 23.97 -7.96
C VAL A 376 -19.78 23.16 -8.92
N PRO A 377 -19.77 21.82 -8.84
CA PRO A 377 -19.01 21.01 -9.78
C PRO A 377 -19.48 21.38 -11.19
N LYS A 378 -18.56 21.77 -12.09
CA LYS A 378 -18.88 21.98 -13.49
C LYS A 378 -19.39 20.66 -14.05
N ALA A 379 -20.69 20.54 -14.20
CA ALA A 379 -21.29 19.42 -14.89
C ALA A 379 -20.70 19.38 -16.30
N ASP A 380 -20.04 18.27 -16.64
CA ASP A 380 -19.51 18.08 -17.98
C ASP A 380 -20.66 18.12 -18.97
N THR A 381 -20.55 18.96 -20.00
CA THR A 381 -21.59 19.10 -21.03
C THR A 381 -21.09 18.54 -22.35
N ALA A 382 -21.94 17.75 -23.00
CA ALA A 382 -21.65 17.21 -24.32
C ALA A 382 -22.79 17.50 -25.31
N VAL A 383 -22.46 17.40 -26.59
CA VAL A 383 -23.46 17.47 -27.67
C VAL A 383 -23.56 16.10 -28.30
N VAL A 384 -24.76 15.53 -28.29
CA VAL A 384 -25.09 14.26 -28.96
C VAL A 384 -25.97 14.55 -30.20
N TRP A 385 -25.88 13.66 -31.15
CA TRP A 385 -26.55 13.81 -32.44
C TRP A 385 -27.71 12.82 -32.54
N LYS A 386 -28.94 13.34 -32.52
CA LYS A 386 -30.15 12.58 -32.72
C LYS A 386 -30.47 12.49 -34.21
N LEU A 387 -30.94 11.33 -34.68
CA LEU A 387 -31.42 11.13 -36.03
C LEU A 387 -32.87 11.59 -36.12
N GLY A 388 -33.16 12.61 -36.93
CA GLY A 388 -34.48 13.10 -37.22
C GLY A 388 -35.20 12.27 -38.30
N PRO A 389 -36.52 12.53 -38.53
CA PRO A 389 -37.36 11.75 -39.45
C PRO A 389 -36.86 11.76 -40.92
N ASP A 390 -36.17 12.81 -41.36
CA ASP A 390 -35.66 12.96 -42.73
C ASP A 390 -34.16 12.62 -42.84
N ASN A 391 -33.66 11.71 -42.02
CA ASN A 391 -32.21 11.37 -41.93
C ASN A 391 -31.35 12.61 -41.59
N THR A 392 -31.93 13.61 -40.98
CA THR A 392 -31.26 14.85 -40.57
C THR A 392 -30.63 14.70 -39.20
N LEU A 393 -29.42 15.28 -39.03
CA LEU A 393 -28.72 15.27 -37.75
C LEU A 393 -29.15 16.46 -36.90
N VAL A 394 -29.78 16.20 -35.77
CA VAL A 394 -30.22 17.21 -34.80
C VAL A 394 -29.28 17.18 -33.58
N PRO A 395 -28.55 18.25 -33.31
CA PRO A 395 -27.70 18.31 -32.13
C PRO A 395 -28.50 18.55 -30.86
N VAL A 396 -28.21 17.82 -29.80
CA VAL A 396 -28.83 17.98 -28.48
C VAL A 396 -27.71 18.19 -27.46
N LYS A 397 -27.78 19.29 -26.72
CA LYS A 397 -26.80 19.56 -25.64
C LYS A 397 -27.31 18.99 -24.32
N VAL A 398 -26.50 18.13 -23.72
CA VAL A 398 -26.81 17.43 -22.48
C VAL A 398 -25.79 17.72 -21.41
N SER A 399 -26.19 17.68 -20.16
CA SER A 399 -25.34 17.66 -18.98
C SER A 399 -25.14 16.20 -18.58
N LEU A 400 -23.88 15.80 -18.42
CA LEU A 400 -23.49 14.44 -18.13
C LEU A 400 -23.34 14.23 -16.61
N GLY A 401 -23.73 13.05 -16.16
CA GLY A 401 -23.53 12.55 -14.81
C GLY A 401 -22.48 11.46 -14.73
N ILE A 402 -22.74 10.41 -13.96
CA ILE A 402 -21.85 9.28 -13.78
C ILE A 402 -21.78 8.40 -15.03
N THR A 403 -20.70 7.65 -15.16
CA THR A 403 -20.47 6.73 -16.28
C THR A 403 -20.02 5.35 -15.78
N ASP A 404 -20.48 4.30 -16.47
CA ASP A 404 -20.01 2.92 -16.29
C ASP A 404 -19.03 2.49 -17.38
N HIS A 405 -18.39 3.44 -18.07
CA HIS A 405 -17.50 3.27 -19.23
C HIS A 405 -18.20 2.80 -20.53
N ALA A 406 -19.39 2.22 -20.47
CA ALA A 406 -20.22 1.85 -21.61
C ALA A 406 -21.31 2.89 -21.87
N PHE A 407 -21.95 3.35 -20.82
CA PHE A 407 -23.02 4.34 -20.82
C PHE A 407 -22.69 5.50 -19.88
N THR A 408 -23.25 6.66 -20.17
CA THR A 408 -23.17 7.86 -19.32
C THR A 408 -24.57 8.36 -19.01
N GLU A 409 -24.78 8.76 -17.77
CA GLU A 409 -26.02 9.37 -17.29
C GLU A 409 -26.25 10.73 -17.92
N VAL A 410 -27.52 11.05 -18.23
CA VAL A 410 -27.98 12.39 -18.57
C VAL A 410 -28.66 13.01 -17.37
N LEU A 411 -27.99 14.00 -16.77
CA LEU A 411 -28.56 14.76 -15.64
C LEU A 411 -29.67 15.72 -16.12
N ALA A 412 -29.41 16.39 -17.24
CA ALA A 412 -30.37 17.35 -17.80
C ALA A 412 -30.16 17.54 -19.30
N VAL A 413 -31.22 17.79 -20.03
CA VAL A 413 -31.18 18.25 -21.43
C VAL A 413 -31.16 19.77 -21.43
N LEU A 414 -30.02 20.35 -21.78
CA LEU A 414 -29.80 21.80 -21.75
C LEU A 414 -30.40 22.51 -22.97
N LYS A 415 -30.34 21.90 -24.16
CA LYS A 415 -30.88 22.38 -25.41
C LYS A 415 -31.30 21.22 -26.30
N GLY A 416 -32.49 21.35 -26.94
CA GLY A 416 -33.09 20.27 -27.73
C GLY A 416 -34.07 19.41 -26.92
N GLU A 417 -34.55 18.33 -27.52
CA GLU A 417 -35.38 17.30 -26.86
C GLU A 417 -34.69 15.91 -26.98
N LEU A 418 -34.61 15.23 -25.85
CA LEU A 418 -34.13 13.85 -25.79
C LEU A 418 -35.13 13.02 -24.98
N LYS A 419 -35.70 12.01 -25.61
CA LYS A 419 -36.66 11.09 -24.99
C LYS A 419 -36.12 9.68 -24.99
N GLU A 420 -36.68 8.83 -24.15
CA GLU A 420 -36.45 7.39 -24.18
C GLU A 420 -36.81 6.83 -25.56
N SER A 421 -36.02 5.90 -26.05
CA SER A 421 -36.13 5.29 -27.40
C SER A 421 -35.68 6.20 -28.56
N ASP A 422 -35.22 7.42 -28.33
CA ASP A 422 -34.62 8.25 -29.38
C ASP A 422 -33.39 7.59 -29.98
N ALA A 423 -33.23 7.66 -31.30
CA ALA A 423 -32.11 7.11 -32.02
C ALA A 423 -30.93 8.11 -32.05
N LEU A 424 -29.86 7.82 -31.32
CA LEU A 424 -28.64 8.60 -31.34
C LEU A 424 -27.64 8.00 -32.35
N VAL A 425 -26.98 8.86 -33.13
CA VAL A 425 -26.01 8.43 -34.09
C VAL A 425 -24.68 8.13 -33.39
N ILE A 426 -24.21 6.91 -33.60
CA ILE A 426 -22.91 6.42 -33.06
C ILE A 426 -21.83 6.35 -34.13
N ARG A 427 -22.22 6.23 -35.40
CA ARG A 427 -21.31 6.16 -36.54
C ARG A 427 -22.04 6.53 -37.82
N SER A 428 -21.34 7.17 -38.76
CA SER A 428 -21.82 7.40 -40.13
C SER A 428 -20.83 6.84 -41.14
N VAL A 429 -21.36 6.21 -42.19
CA VAL A 429 -20.58 5.72 -43.31
C VAL A 429 -20.93 6.57 -44.54
N VAL A 430 -19.95 7.35 -45.01
CA VAL A 430 -20.05 8.14 -46.24
C VAL A 430 -19.61 7.24 -47.37
N PRO A 431 -20.39 7.08 -48.46
CA PRO A 431 -19.97 6.35 -49.66
C PRO A 431 -18.69 6.95 -50.25
N LYS A 432 -17.79 6.10 -50.72
CA LYS A 432 -16.41 6.43 -51.14
C LYS A 432 -16.30 7.52 -52.25
N ASN A 433 -17.41 7.97 -52.84
CA ASN A 433 -17.45 8.96 -53.92
C ASN A 433 -17.69 10.39 -53.43
N GLN A 434 -17.83 10.66 -52.13
CA GLN A 434 -18.10 11.97 -51.59
C GLN A 434 -17.10 12.38 -50.47
N ALA A 435 -15.84 12.00 -50.55
CA ALA A 435 -14.83 12.55 -49.68
C ALA A 435 -14.52 14.00 -50.09
N PRO A 436 -14.90 15.04 -49.36
CA PRO A 436 -14.48 16.41 -49.70
C PRO A 436 -12.99 16.53 -49.47
N GLY A 437 -12.23 16.77 -50.55
CA GLY A 437 -10.90 17.33 -50.45
C GLY A 437 -9.69 16.40 -50.49
N ALA A 438 -9.72 15.32 -51.30
CA ALA A 438 -8.46 14.70 -51.73
C ALA A 438 -7.89 15.45 -52.95
N LEU A 439 -7.27 16.58 -52.73
CA LEU A 439 -6.35 17.16 -53.70
C LEU A 439 -5.14 16.20 -53.83
N ARG A 440 -5.04 15.60 -55.01
CA ARG A 440 -3.83 14.89 -55.45
C ARG A 440 -2.61 15.80 -55.35
N ARG A 441 -1.63 15.36 -54.62
CA ARG A 441 -0.20 15.53 -54.96
C ARG A 441 0.52 14.20 -54.81
#